data_53542faaeab83a4b01037705753c52b4
#
_entry.id   53542faaeab83a4b01037705753c52b4
#
_cell.length_a   1.000
_cell.length_b   1.000
_cell.length_c   1.000
_cell.angle_alpha   90.00
_cell.angle_beta   90.00
_cell.angle_gamma   90.00
#
_symmetry.space_group_name_H-M   'P 1'
#
loop_
_entity.id
_entity.type
_entity.pdbx_description
1 polymer ?
#
loop_
_entity_poly.entity_id
_entity_poly.type
_entity_poly.pdbx_seq_one_letter_code
_entity_poly.pdbx_strand_id
1 'polypeptide(L)'
;YGITEAVARANGFKGNMRDLPLDVAKAIYRKNYWTAPRFDQVNAVSSAVAEELLDTGVNCGTGFAKPLLQRALNLLNNQGKAGYADLEVDGVYGSETLRALKTYLAKRGKEGEKVLVRVLNIMQGQR
;
A
#
# COMPACT_ATOMS: atom_id res chain seq x y z
N TYR A 1 6.36 -7.70 19.20
CA TYR A 1 5.57 -7.70 17.96
C TYR A 1 5.87 -6.51 17.05
N GLY A 2 6.89 -5.71 17.35
CA GLY A 2 7.23 -4.55 16.54
C GLY A 2 6.33 -3.34 16.71
N ILE A 3 5.47 -3.34 17.73
CA ILE A 3 4.55 -2.24 18.03
C ILE A 3 5.14 -1.42 19.18
N THR A 4 5.29 -0.11 18.97
CA THR A 4 5.78 0.78 20.01
C THR A 4 4.69 1.05 21.06
N GLU A 5 5.10 1.45 22.25
CA GLU A 5 4.15 1.82 23.30
C GLU A 5 3.24 2.97 22.84
N ALA A 6 3.79 3.97 22.16
CA ALA A 6 3.01 5.10 21.67
C ALA A 6 1.90 4.65 20.72
N VAL A 7 2.21 3.73 19.81
CA VAL A 7 1.23 3.19 18.85
C VAL A 7 0.17 2.36 19.59
N ALA A 8 0.58 1.50 20.52
CA ALA A 8 -0.37 0.70 21.30
C ALA A 8 -1.31 1.58 22.11
N ARG A 9 -0.79 2.61 22.76
CA ARG A 9 -1.60 3.56 23.55
C ARG A 9 -2.59 4.32 22.66
N ALA A 10 -2.14 4.75 21.49
CA ALA A 10 -3.00 5.45 20.53
C ALA A 10 -4.16 4.56 20.04
N ASN A 11 -3.99 3.25 20.08
CA ASN A 11 -5.02 2.28 19.71
C ASN A 11 -5.82 1.73 20.91
N GLY A 12 -5.72 2.39 22.07
CA GLY A 12 -6.55 2.09 23.23
C GLY A 12 -6.00 1.07 24.21
N PHE A 13 -4.80 0.54 23.99
CA PHE A 13 -4.19 -0.38 24.93
C PHE A 13 -3.69 0.36 26.17
N LYS A 14 -4.10 -0.07 27.35
CA LYS A 14 -3.79 0.59 28.63
C LYS A 14 -2.95 -0.24 29.58
N GLY A 15 -2.63 -1.47 29.22
CA GLY A 15 -1.86 -2.38 30.07
C GLY A 15 -0.36 -2.21 29.91
N ASN A 16 0.38 -3.15 30.53
CA ASN A 16 1.82 -3.22 30.37
C ASN A 16 2.16 -3.79 29.00
N MET A 17 3.11 -3.18 28.30
CA MET A 17 3.51 -3.62 26.96
C MET A 17 3.97 -5.08 26.91
N ARG A 18 4.52 -5.59 28.02
CA ARG A 18 4.88 -7.03 28.10
C ARG A 18 3.68 -7.94 28.02
N ASP A 19 2.52 -7.44 28.42
CA ASP A 19 1.26 -8.20 28.47
C ASP A 19 0.37 -7.92 27.26
N LEU A 20 0.89 -7.21 26.23
CA LEU A 20 0.13 -6.92 25.03
C LEU A 20 -0.31 -8.24 24.37
N PRO A 21 -1.63 -8.55 24.33
CA PRO A 21 -2.09 -9.80 23.73
C PRO A 21 -1.76 -9.86 22.23
N LEU A 22 -1.52 -11.07 21.75
CA LEU A 22 -1.20 -11.28 20.32
C LEU A 22 -2.31 -10.80 19.41
N ASP A 23 -3.58 -11.05 19.77
CA ASP A 23 -4.71 -10.63 18.96
C ASP A 23 -4.85 -9.10 18.90
N VAL A 24 -4.53 -8.40 19.99
CA VAL A 24 -4.51 -6.93 20.01
C VAL A 24 -3.36 -6.43 19.14
N ALA A 25 -2.18 -7.03 19.25
CA ALA A 25 -1.02 -6.67 18.42
C ALA A 25 -1.32 -6.85 16.94
N LYS A 26 -1.95 -7.95 16.56
CA LYS A 26 -2.35 -8.21 15.18
C LYS A 26 -3.37 -7.21 14.67
N ALA A 27 -4.33 -6.82 15.50
CA ALA A 27 -5.35 -5.84 15.13
C ALA A 27 -4.74 -4.46 14.89
N ILE A 28 -3.80 -4.04 15.75
CA ILE A 28 -3.08 -2.77 15.60
C ILE A 28 -2.24 -2.79 14.33
N TYR A 29 -1.50 -3.87 14.12
CA TYR A 29 -0.66 -4.04 12.94
C TYR A 29 -1.48 -3.97 11.66
N ARG A 30 -2.60 -4.70 11.61
CA ARG A 30 -3.51 -4.71 10.48
C ARG A 30 -4.07 -3.31 10.20
N LYS A 31 -4.50 -2.61 11.25
CA LYS A 31 -5.02 -1.26 11.10
C LYS A 31 -3.98 -0.31 10.51
N ASN A 32 -2.76 -0.33 11.06
CA ASN A 32 -1.72 0.63 10.66
C ASN A 32 -1.12 0.35 9.30
N TYR A 33 -0.96 -0.94 8.95
CA TYR A 33 -0.23 -1.32 7.74
C TYR A 33 -1.14 -1.81 6.61
N TRP A 34 -2.41 -2.05 6.90
CA TRP A 34 -3.32 -2.62 5.91
C TRP A 34 -4.55 -1.73 5.69
N THR A 35 -5.35 -1.52 6.73
CA THR A 35 -6.64 -0.84 6.61
C THR A 35 -6.49 0.68 6.51
N ALA A 36 -5.70 1.30 7.39
CA ALA A 36 -5.53 2.76 7.38
C ALA A 36 -4.93 3.26 6.06
N PRO A 37 -3.88 2.60 5.48
CA PRO A 37 -3.39 3.01 4.16
C PRO A 37 -4.26 2.54 3.00
N ARG A 38 -5.36 1.84 3.25
CA ARG A 38 -6.31 1.34 2.24
C ARG A 38 -5.73 0.28 1.30
N PHE A 39 -4.74 -0.47 1.76
CA PHE A 39 -4.20 -1.57 0.97
C PHE A 39 -5.20 -2.72 0.85
N ASP A 40 -6.18 -2.81 1.76
CA ASP A 40 -7.30 -3.75 1.66
C ASP A 40 -8.13 -3.48 0.40
N GLN A 41 -8.32 -2.22 0.03
CA GLN A 41 -9.03 -1.86 -1.21
C GLN A 41 -8.21 -2.19 -2.46
N VAL A 42 -6.89 -2.04 -2.38
CA VAL A 42 -6.00 -2.48 -3.45
C VAL A 42 -6.06 -4.00 -3.61
N ASN A 43 -6.13 -4.72 -2.48
CA ASN A 43 -6.23 -6.18 -2.50
C ASN A 43 -7.49 -6.68 -3.22
N ALA A 44 -8.57 -5.93 -3.18
CA ALA A 44 -9.79 -6.28 -3.90
C ALA A 44 -9.59 -6.21 -5.42
N VAL A 45 -8.61 -5.45 -5.88
CA VAL A 45 -8.27 -5.31 -7.30
C VAL A 45 -7.12 -6.24 -7.69
N SER A 46 -6.08 -6.30 -6.87
CA SER A 46 -4.88 -7.12 -7.11
C SER A 46 -4.22 -7.48 -5.79
N SER A 47 -4.25 -8.76 -5.43
CA SER A 47 -3.59 -9.22 -4.21
C SER A 47 -2.06 -9.10 -4.31
N ALA A 48 -1.49 -9.32 -5.49
CA ALA A 48 -0.04 -9.21 -5.69
C ALA A 48 0.46 -7.79 -5.44
N VAL A 49 -0.25 -6.79 -5.94
CA VAL A 49 0.09 -5.38 -5.73
C VAL A 49 -0.09 -5.01 -4.26
N ALA A 50 -1.18 -5.45 -3.63
CA ALA A 50 -1.43 -5.16 -2.22
C ALA A 50 -0.37 -5.76 -1.31
N GLU A 51 0.06 -6.99 -1.59
CA GLU A 51 1.12 -7.64 -0.82
C GLU A 51 2.45 -6.90 -0.93
N GLU A 52 2.80 -6.43 -2.12
CA GLU A 52 4.02 -5.64 -2.32
C GLU A 52 3.95 -4.32 -1.55
N LEU A 53 2.79 -3.65 -1.56
CA LEU A 53 2.60 -2.41 -0.82
C LEU A 53 2.66 -2.64 0.69
N LEU A 54 2.08 -3.74 1.17
CA LEU A 54 2.16 -4.11 2.59
C LEU A 54 3.61 -4.33 3.00
N ASP A 55 4.35 -5.10 2.23
CA ASP A 55 5.77 -5.36 2.49
C ASP A 55 6.57 -4.06 2.55
N THR A 56 6.36 -3.17 1.59
CA THR A 56 7.00 -1.86 1.56
C THR A 56 6.61 -1.02 2.78
N GLY A 57 5.33 -1.05 3.15
CA GLY A 57 4.83 -0.30 4.30
C GLY A 57 5.45 -0.76 5.61
N VAL A 58 5.63 -2.07 5.78
CA VAL A 58 6.26 -2.64 6.97
C VAL A 58 7.74 -2.28 7.04
N ASN A 59 8.45 -2.37 5.91
CA ASN A 59 9.90 -2.16 5.87
C ASN A 59 10.30 -0.69 5.79
N CYS A 60 9.51 0.15 5.16
CA CYS A 60 9.86 1.54 4.84
C CYS A 60 8.89 2.57 5.39
N GLY A 61 7.76 2.13 5.96
CA GLY A 61 6.70 3.02 6.43
C GLY A 61 5.60 3.20 5.39
N THR A 62 4.36 3.36 5.86
CA THR A 62 3.20 3.53 4.96
C THR A 62 3.21 4.88 4.26
N GLY A 63 3.79 5.90 4.89
CA GLY A 63 3.96 7.22 4.26
C GLY A 63 4.87 7.19 3.04
N PHE A 64 5.79 6.22 2.98
CA PHE A 64 6.63 5.98 1.82
C PHE A 64 5.91 5.09 0.79
N ALA A 65 5.22 4.05 1.26
CA ALA A 65 4.58 3.06 0.38
C ALA A 65 3.40 3.62 -0.39
N LYS A 66 2.55 4.45 0.24
CA LYS A 66 1.33 4.95 -0.40
C LYS A 66 1.60 5.74 -1.69
N PRO A 67 2.51 6.73 -1.70
CA PRO A 67 2.80 7.45 -2.94
C PRO A 67 3.46 6.59 -4.01
N LEU A 68 4.11 5.48 -3.64
CA LEU A 68 4.81 4.63 -4.60
C LEU A 68 3.88 4.05 -5.65
N LEU A 69 2.67 3.59 -5.25
CA LEU A 69 1.72 3.07 -6.22
C LEU A 69 1.33 4.13 -7.24
N GLN A 70 1.07 5.34 -6.78
CA GLN A 70 0.71 6.46 -7.66
C GLN A 70 1.84 6.81 -8.61
N ARG A 71 3.09 6.85 -8.10
CA ARG A 71 4.28 7.10 -8.94
C ARG A 71 4.47 6.00 -9.97
N ALA A 72 4.29 4.75 -9.58
CA ALA A 72 4.44 3.63 -10.48
C ALA A 72 3.38 3.66 -11.58
N LEU A 73 2.13 3.94 -11.23
CA LEU A 73 1.05 4.06 -12.21
C LEU A 73 1.31 5.23 -13.18
N ASN A 74 1.82 6.36 -12.70
CA ASN A 74 2.18 7.47 -13.57
C ASN A 74 3.31 7.10 -14.51
N LEU A 75 4.34 6.41 -14.00
CA LEU A 75 5.47 5.96 -14.81
C LEU A 75 5.00 5.04 -15.94
N LEU A 76 4.07 4.14 -15.64
CA LEU A 76 3.57 3.16 -16.59
C LEU A 76 2.42 3.69 -17.45
N ASN A 77 1.99 4.93 -17.22
CA ASN A 77 0.89 5.54 -17.96
C ASN A 77 1.27 5.87 -19.42
N ASN A 78 2.55 6.03 -19.69
CA ASN A 78 3.05 6.28 -21.04
C ASN A 78 2.33 7.47 -21.70
N GLN A 79 2.32 8.62 -21.02
CA GLN A 79 1.73 9.88 -21.51
C GLN A 79 0.22 9.76 -21.78
N GLY A 80 -0.48 9.04 -20.95
CA GLY A 80 -1.93 8.86 -21.04
C GLY A 80 -2.38 7.71 -21.94
N LYS A 81 -1.45 6.99 -22.55
CA LYS A 81 -1.80 5.87 -23.45
C LYS A 81 -2.31 4.64 -22.72
N ALA A 82 -2.11 4.56 -21.39
CA ALA A 82 -2.64 3.46 -20.60
C ALA A 82 -4.13 3.59 -20.30
N GLY A 83 -4.76 4.69 -20.66
CA GLY A 83 -6.21 4.87 -20.52
C GLY A 83 -6.66 5.59 -19.26
N TYR A 84 -5.73 6.17 -18.51
CA TYR A 84 -6.01 7.00 -17.34
C TYR A 84 -5.12 8.23 -17.34
N ALA A 85 -5.56 9.29 -16.67
CA ALA A 85 -4.75 10.50 -16.52
C ALA A 85 -3.69 10.28 -15.43
N ASP A 86 -2.60 11.04 -15.47
CA ASP A 86 -1.62 11.00 -14.41
C ASP A 86 -2.25 11.34 -13.07
N LEU A 87 -1.85 10.60 -12.03
CA LEU A 87 -2.35 10.78 -10.69
C LEU A 87 -1.52 11.81 -9.94
N GLU A 88 -2.19 12.53 -9.05
CA GLU A 88 -1.49 13.34 -8.07
C GLU A 88 -0.82 12.42 -7.05
N VAL A 89 0.48 12.62 -6.81
CA VAL A 89 1.26 11.78 -5.90
C VAL A 89 1.14 12.36 -4.48
N ASP A 90 -0.01 12.10 -3.85
CA ASP A 90 -0.36 12.65 -2.53
C ASP A 90 -0.50 11.57 -1.45
N GLY A 91 -0.38 10.29 -1.82
CA GLY A 91 -0.56 9.19 -0.88
C GLY A 91 -2.01 8.93 -0.51
N VAL A 92 -2.98 9.55 -1.17
CA VAL A 92 -4.40 9.36 -0.89
C VAL A 92 -4.99 8.40 -1.91
N TYR A 93 -5.46 7.25 -1.45
CA TYR A 93 -6.07 6.24 -2.31
C TYR A 93 -7.58 6.48 -2.39
N GLY A 94 -7.96 7.43 -3.22
CA GLY A 94 -9.35 7.68 -3.52
C GLY A 94 -9.80 6.90 -4.75
N SER A 95 -11.00 7.24 -5.25
CA SER A 95 -11.57 6.57 -6.42
C SER A 95 -10.68 6.70 -7.66
N GLU A 96 -9.95 7.80 -7.80
CA GLU A 96 -9.09 8.03 -8.96
C GLU A 96 -7.91 7.06 -9.00
N THR A 97 -7.23 6.86 -7.86
CA THR A 97 -6.10 5.93 -7.77
C THR A 97 -6.56 4.50 -8.05
N LEU A 98 -7.66 4.08 -7.44
CA LEU A 98 -8.19 2.73 -7.63
C LEU A 98 -8.69 2.52 -9.07
N ARG A 99 -9.30 3.54 -9.67
CA ARG A 99 -9.73 3.47 -11.06
C ARG A 99 -8.53 3.33 -12.00
N ALA A 100 -7.48 4.10 -11.77
CA ALA A 100 -6.25 4.01 -12.57
C ALA A 100 -5.65 2.61 -12.48
N LEU A 101 -5.58 2.04 -11.28
CA LEU A 101 -5.09 0.68 -11.09
C LEU A 101 -5.94 -0.33 -11.86
N LYS A 102 -7.26 -0.25 -11.73
CA LYS A 102 -8.18 -1.13 -12.45
C LYS A 102 -8.01 -1.01 -13.96
N THR A 103 -7.92 0.22 -14.47
CA THR A 103 -7.75 0.48 -15.90
C THR A 103 -6.44 -0.10 -16.41
N TYR A 104 -5.35 0.12 -15.66
CA TYR A 104 -4.04 -0.42 -16.01
C TYR A 104 -4.09 -1.96 -16.10
N LEU A 105 -4.64 -2.61 -15.09
CA LEU A 105 -4.70 -4.08 -15.05
C LEU A 105 -5.65 -4.64 -16.11
N ALA A 106 -6.74 -3.93 -16.41
CA ALA A 106 -7.66 -4.36 -17.47
C ALA A 106 -6.98 -4.34 -18.84
N LYS A 107 -6.11 -3.36 -19.09
CA LYS A 107 -5.41 -3.23 -20.37
C LYS A 107 -4.19 -4.14 -20.49
N ARG A 108 -3.43 -4.29 -19.39
CA ARG A 108 -2.15 -4.96 -19.42
C ARG A 108 -2.21 -6.39 -18.89
N GLY A 109 -3.30 -6.77 -18.23
CA GLY A 109 -3.50 -8.12 -17.70
C GLY A 109 -2.44 -8.55 -16.70
N LYS A 110 -2.20 -9.86 -16.61
CA LYS A 110 -1.24 -10.41 -15.65
C LYS A 110 0.20 -9.98 -15.93
N GLU A 111 0.56 -9.79 -17.18
CA GLU A 111 1.91 -9.29 -17.51
C GLU A 111 2.10 -7.88 -16.98
N GLY A 112 1.09 -7.01 -17.12
CA GLY A 112 1.11 -5.67 -16.55
C GLY A 112 1.18 -5.70 -15.03
N GLU A 113 0.46 -6.61 -14.38
CA GLU A 113 0.52 -6.79 -12.94
C GLU A 113 1.93 -7.14 -12.48
N LYS A 114 2.60 -8.07 -13.16
CA LYS A 114 3.98 -8.44 -12.84
C LYS A 114 4.94 -7.26 -13.01
N VAL A 115 4.77 -6.49 -14.07
CA VAL A 115 5.59 -5.30 -14.32
C VAL A 115 5.39 -4.28 -13.20
N LEU A 116 4.14 -4.03 -12.81
CA LEU A 116 3.83 -3.08 -11.74
C LEU A 116 4.47 -3.50 -10.42
N VAL A 117 4.33 -4.77 -10.03
CA VAL A 117 4.94 -5.29 -8.81
C VAL A 117 6.46 -5.13 -8.85
N ARG A 118 7.08 -5.42 -10.00
CA ARG A 118 8.53 -5.26 -10.17
C ARG A 118 8.96 -3.81 -10.05
N VAL A 119 8.22 -2.89 -10.63
CA VAL A 119 8.49 -1.44 -10.52
C VAL A 119 8.41 -1.00 -9.07
N LEU A 120 7.36 -1.42 -8.34
CA LEU A 120 7.22 -1.10 -6.93
C LEU A 120 8.39 -1.62 -6.11
N ASN A 121 8.82 -2.85 -6.39
CA ASN A 121 9.95 -3.46 -5.69
C ASN A 121 11.25 -2.68 -5.94
N ILE A 122 11.50 -2.29 -7.18
CA ILE A 122 12.67 -1.49 -7.54
C ILE A 122 12.63 -0.12 -6.83
N MET A 123 11.48 0.54 -6.83
CA MET A 123 11.31 1.84 -6.18
C MET A 123 11.53 1.75 -4.67
N GLN A 124 11.12 0.67 -4.04
CA GLN A 124 11.38 0.43 -2.62
C GLN A 124 12.88 0.40 -2.34
N GLY A 125 13.65 -0.21 -3.21
CA GLY A 125 15.09 -0.30 -3.06
C GLY A 125 15.83 1.02 -3.27
N GLN A 126 15.18 2.02 -3.82
CA GLN A 126 15.80 3.33 -4.15
C GLN A 126 15.55 4.41 -3.10
N ARG A 127 14.94 4.07 -2.00
CA ARG A 127 14.62 5.06 -0.95
C ARG A 127 15.87 5.62 -0.25
#